data_aebb84479445dab508942d322829d587
#
_entry.id   aebb84479445dab508942d322829d587
#
_cell.length_a   1.000
_cell.length_b   1.000
_cell.length_c   1.000
_cell.angle_alpha   90.00
_cell.angle_beta   90.00
_cell.angle_gamma   90.00
#
_symmetry.space_group_name_H-M   'P 1'
#
loop_
_entity.id
_entity.type
_entity.pdbx_description
1 polymer ?
#
loop_
_entity_poly.entity_id
_entity_poly.type
_entity_poly.pdbx_seq_one_letter_code
_entity_poly.pdbx_strand_id
1 'polypeptide(L)'
;MGTRPKVVALGGGFGGLEATFYLRYKLGDRVDLTLVSDRDYFLFKPNTIYIPFGEDPESFKLQLADAVKRKNIEFIKDVVRGVEPEARKVGLGTREIGYDYLVVATGADLRPAEIPGLQEHAVTVWTPEEMLRLREALKKLVEQAKAGMRRRLLFLIPPNNRCSGPLYEMCLMSDTWLRRQGVRDLVDITWTTFEAGFIQAFGPRLDTVVTGEFEERGIKGFKGFVVTSVEPGVVRYQNGETREYDLLVSFPPYIAKETYATLPSDDRGFIHVDPDSRRVKGQASVFAVGDAGDFPIKQAFLALLQGDAAAEHIAAEIMGKTPELKFEPMSMCVMEEFNRATFAQVPLKYTDDPLKPVTVAAERGNYKVGVSPMWRIGKKLLGVYAPWRFGHGEPFHAGFAWDAMDMGLKVMSKLMAE
;
A
#
# COMPACT_ATOMS: atom_id res chain seq x y z
N MET A 1 28.14 22.60 23.49
CA MET A 1 27.07 21.67 23.10
C MET A 1 27.26 21.39 21.62
N GLY A 2 27.45 20.15 21.19
CA GLY A 2 27.50 19.81 19.77
C GLY A 2 26.16 20.11 19.09
N THR A 3 26.19 20.45 17.80
CA THR A 3 24.99 20.65 16.99
C THR A 3 24.20 19.34 16.93
N ARG A 4 22.88 19.39 17.14
CA ARG A 4 22.02 18.23 17.00
C ARG A 4 22.02 17.73 15.55
N PRO A 5 22.11 16.42 15.30
CA PRO A 5 21.97 15.89 13.95
C PRO A 5 20.63 16.29 13.34
N LYS A 6 20.61 16.63 12.06
CA LYS A 6 19.42 16.97 11.28
C LYS A 6 18.96 15.76 10.49
N VAL A 7 17.75 15.29 10.76
CA VAL A 7 17.12 14.22 9.96
C VAL A 7 15.95 14.80 9.18
N VAL A 8 15.97 14.59 7.88
CA VAL A 8 14.90 15.02 6.96
C VAL A 8 14.17 13.79 6.44
N ALA A 9 12.84 13.77 6.55
CA ALA A 9 11.98 12.78 5.94
C ALA A 9 11.18 13.40 4.80
N LEU A 10 11.22 12.75 3.61
CA LEU A 10 10.53 13.19 2.40
C LEU A 10 9.31 12.32 2.16
N GLY A 11 8.12 12.83 2.45
CA GLY A 11 6.84 12.16 2.24
C GLY A 11 6.05 11.95 3.52
N GLY A 12 4.84 12.49 3.58
CA GLY A 12 3.87 12.38 4.69
C GLY A 12 2.97 11.13 4.57
N GLY A 13 3.49 10.02 4.02
CA GLY A 13 2.81 8.73 3.95
C GLY A 13 3.18 7.79 5.12
N PHE A 14 2.76 6.51 5.03
CA PHE A 14 2.99 5.52 6.09
C PHE A 14 4.47 5.42 6.52
N GLY A 15 5.37 5.15 5.57
CA GLY A 15 6.79 4.96 5.90
C GLY A 15 7.48 6.22 6.42
N GLY A 16 7.15 7.39 5.85
CA GLY A 16 7.75 8.66 6.28
C GLY A 16 7.28 9.10 7.66
N LEU A 17 5.99 8.98 7.96
CA LEU A 17 5.44 9.30 9.28
C LEU A 17 5.96 8.33 10.33
N GLU A 18 5.96 7.02 10.03
CA GLU A 18 6.49 6.02 10.96
C GLU A 18 7.95 6.31 11.30
N ALA A 19 8.81 6.47 10.29
CA ALA A 19 10.22 6.79 10.51
C ALA A 19 10.41 8.08 11.33
N THR A 20 9.65 9.13 11.02
CA THR A 20 9.75 10.43 11.71
C THR A 20 9.32 10.33 13.18
N PHE A 21 8.19 9.68 13.45
CA PHE A 21 7.69 9.55 14.83
C PHE A 21 8.49 8.53 15.63
N TYR A 22 8.98 7.46 15.01
CA TYR A 22 9.86 6.49 15.66
C TYR A 22 11.19 7.13 16.07
N LEU A 23 11.80 7.95 15.21
CA LEU A 23 13.01 8.73 15.54
C LEU A 23 12.75 9.66 16.72
N ARG A 24 11.64 10.38 16.75
CA ARG A 24 11.29 11.23 17.89
C ARG A 24 11.07 10.42 19.17
N TYR A 25 10.43 9.27 19.08
CA TYR A 25 10.22 8.35 20.20
C TYR A 25 11.54 7.83 20.78
N LYS A 26 12.48 7.40 19.94
CA LYS A 26 13.78 6.84 20.35
C LYS A 26 14.79 7.90 20.83
N LEU A 27 14.85 9.04 20.16
CA LEU A 27 15.89 10.06 20.36
C LEU A 27 15.45 11.25 21.21
N GLY A 28 14.14 11.48 21.36
CA GLY A 28 13.65 12.68 22.02
C GLY A 28 14.19 13.95 21.34
N ASP A 29 14.66 14.90 22.13
CA ASP A 29 15.19 16.18 21.64
C ASP A 29 16.67 16.14 21.24
N ARG A 30 17.28 14.98 21.09
CA ARG A 30 18.67 14.81 20.64
C ARG A 30 18.85 15.02 19.14
N VAL A 31 17.76 15.17 18.39
CA VAL A 31 17.72 15.27 16.94
C VAL A 31 16.78 16.37 16.50
N ASP A 32 17.16 17.12 15.47
CA ASP A 32 16.27 18.04 14.77
C ASP A 32 15.61 17.30 13.61
N LEU A 33 14.27 17.19 13.65
CA LEU A 33 13.49 16.48 12.65
C LEU A 33 12.73 17.45 11.77
N THR A 34 12.78 17.20 10.46
CA THR A 34 12.00 17.92 9.45
C THR A 34 11.22 16.92 8.61
N LEU A 35 9.90 17.10 8.50
CA LEU A 35 9.04 16.36 7.58
C LEU A 35 8.67 17.25 6.40
N VAL A 36 8.97 16.80 5.19
CA VAL A 36 8.58 17.45 3.93
C VAL A 36 7.47 16.65 3.27
N SER A 37 6.40 17.29 2.85
CA SER A 37 5.31 16.64 2.12
C SER A 37 4.66 17.60 1.12
N ASP A 38 4.26 17.10 -0.03
CA ASP A 38 3.47 17.81 -1.04
C ASP A 38 2.04 18.13 -0.56
N ARG A 39 1.58 17.45 0.49
CA ARG A 39 0.26 17.59 1.13
C ARG A 39 0.39 17.87 2.61
N ASP A 40 -0.57 18.57 3.17
CA ASP A 40 -0.67 18.86 4.59
C ASP A 40 -1.48 17.83 5.37
N TYR A 41 -1.89 16.75 4.72
CA TYR A 41 -2.64 15.66 5.33
C TYR A 41 -2.02 14.29 5.02
N PHE A 42 -2.20 13.37 5.95
CA PHE A 42 -2.01 11.94 5.74
C PHE A 42 -3.33 11.32 5.25
N LEU A 43 -3.28 10.50 4.19
CA LEU A 43 -4.42 9.73 3.70
C LEU A 43 -4.32 8.29 4.18
N PHE A 44 -5.30 7.84 4.98
CA PHE A 44 -5.39 6.43 5.36
C PHE A 44 -5.97 5.60 4.21
N LYS A 45 -5.13 5.29 3.22
CA LYS A 45 -5.50 4.57 1.99
C LYS A 45 -6.26 3.25 2.20
N PRO A 46 -5.98 2.40 3.22
CA PRO A 46 -6.73 1.16 3.40
C PRO A 46 -8.24 1.31 3.55
N ASN A 47 -8.73 2.49 3.94
CA ASN A 47 -10.15 2.75 4.08
C ASN A 47 -10.78 3.48 2.87
N THR A 48 -9.99 3.94 1.89
CA THR A 48 -10.55 4.60 0.70
C THR A 48 -11.43 3.66 -0.14
N ILE A 49 -11.30 2.34 0.04
CA ILE A 49 -12.18 1.32 -0.56
C ILE A 49 -13.66 1.49 -0.22
N TYR A 50 -14.01 2.21 0.85
CA TYR A 50 -15.40 2.49 1.21
C TYR A 50 -16.00 3.68 0.42
N ILE A 51 -15.16 4.49 -0.22
CA ILE A 51 -15.61 5.67 -1.00
C ILE A 51 -16.59 5.26 -2.11
N PRO A 52 -16.36 4.23 -2.92
CA PRO A 52 -17.31 3.82 -3.95
C PRO A 52 -18.70 3.45 -3.43
N PHE A 53 -18.79 3.09 -2.16
CA PHE A 53 -20.02 2.63 -1.51
C PHE A 53 -20.69 3.67 -0.60
N GLY A 54 -20.23 4.92 -0.62
CA GLY A 54 -20.93 6.04 0.00
C GLY A 54 -20.16 6.85 1.03
N GLU A 55 -18.99 6.38 1.48
CA GLU A 55 -18.19 7.11 2.47
C GLU A 55 -17.59 8.39 1.91
N ASP A 56 -17.46 9.41 2.77
CA ASP A 56 -16.85 10.68 2.40
C ASP A 56 -15.31 10.54 2.34
N PRO A 57 -14.66 10.93 1.23
CA PRO A 57 -13.21 10.95 1.13
C PRO A 57 -12.48 11.72 2.24
N GLU A 58 -13.08 12.79 2.75
CA GLU A 58 -12.46 13.64 3.79
C GLU A 58 -12.33 12.90 5.13
N SER A 59 -13.20 11.91 5.40
CA SER A 59 -13.15 11.10 6.64
C SER A 59 -11.87 10.27 6.77
N PHE A 60 -11.11 10.08 5.68
CA PHE A 60 -9.87 9.31 5.65
C PHE A 60 -8.60 10.17 5.65
N LYS A 61 -8.76 11.49 5.74
CA LYS A 61 -7.65 12.45 5.81
C LYS A 61 -7.38 12.87 7.26
N LEU A 62 -6.11 12.87 7.64
CA LEU A 62 -5.63 13.37 8.93
C LEU A 62 -4.70 14.54 8.69
N GLN A 63 -5.00 15.71 9.27
CA GLN A 63 -4.14 16.89 9.16
C GLN A 63 -2.82 16.68 9.92
N LEU A 64 -1.70 16.96 9.27
CA LEU A 64 -0.35 16.69 9.80
C LEU A 64 0.17 17.77 10.72
N ALA A 65 -0.23 19.03 10.51
CA ALA A 65 0.33 20.19 11.22
C ALA A 65 0.31 20.05 12.74
N ASP A 66 -0.81 19.61 13.32
CA ASP A 66 -0.94 19.45 14.77
C ASP A 66 -0.10 18.29 15.31
N ALA A 67 -0.04 17.17 14.58
CA ALA A 67 0.72 15.99 14.99
C ALA A 67 2.23 16.29 15.07
N VAL A 68 2.78 16.91 14.01
CA VAL A 68 4.20 17.26 13.93
C VAL A 68 4.57 18.38 14.91
N LYS A 69 3.70 19.38 15.10
CA LYS A 69 3.92 20.47 16.07
C LYS A 69 3.99 19.96 17.51
N ARG A 70 3.10 19.03 17.90
CA ARG A 70 3.10 18.41 19.25
C ARG A 70 4.42 17.72 19.58
N LYS A 71 5.13 17.25 18.56
CA LYS A 71 6.39 16.50 18.69
C LYS A 71 7.63 17.36 18.36
N ASN A 72 7.48 18.66 18.26
CA ASN A 72 8.59 19.58 17.92
C ASN A 72 9.33 19.11 16.64
N ILE A 73 8.56 18.82 15.57
CA ILE A 73 9.03 18.45 14.24
C ILE A 73 8.73 19.60 13.29
N GLU A 74 9.73 20.06 12.54
CA GLU A 74 9.51 21.05 11.49
C GLU A 74 8.69 20.42 10.36
N PHE A 75 7.63 21.10 9.92
CA PHE A 75 6.83 20.67 8.79
C PHE A 75 7.00 21.64 7.62
N ILE A 76 7.37 21.10 6.45
CA ILE A 76 7.50 21.87 5.22
C ILE A 76 6.54 21.28 4.19
N LYS A 77 5.51 22.07 3.83
CA LYS A 77 4.62 21.73 2.71
C LYS A 77 5.26 22.20 1.42
N ASP A 78 5.94 21.29 0.73
CA ASP A 78 6.63 21.58 -0.54
C ASP A 78 6.83 20.30 -1.35
N VAL A 79 7.14 20.45 -2.64
CA VAL A 79 7.48 19.34 -3.53
C VAL A 79 9.00 19.12 -3.53
N VAL A 80 9.42 17.86 -3.55
CA VAL A 80 10.83 17.49 -3.70
C VAL A 80 11.22 17.60 -5.18
N ARG A 81 12.33 18.27 -5.48
CA ARG A 81 12.86 18.46 -6.84
C ARG A 81 14.10 17.62 -7.12
N GLY A 82 14.88 17.34 -6.08
CA GLY A 82 16.11 16.57 -6.21
C GLY A 82 16.75 16.24 -4.88
N VAL A 83 17.65 15.29 -4.90
CA VAL A 83 18.48 14.89 -3.76
C VAL A 83 19.93 14.93 -4.22
N GLU A 84 20.79 15.58 -3.45
CA GLU A 84 22.23 15.68 -3.66
C GLU A 84 22.97 15.02 -2.49
N PRO A 85 23.21 13.71 -2.54
CA PRO A 85 23.75 12.97 -1.40
C PRO A 85 25.14 13.43 -0.95
N GLU A 86 26.02 13.74 -1.90
CA GLU A 86 27.38 14.20 -1.60
C GLU A 86 27.41 15.56 -0.91
N ALA A 87 26.53 16.47 -1.32
CA ALA A 87 26.37 17.77 -0.70
C ALA A 87 25.50 17.73 0.56
N ARG A 88 24.84 16.58 0.84
CA ARG A 88 23.83 16.41 1.90
C ARG A 88 22.73 17.46 1.83
N LYS A 89 22.17 17.67 0.64
CA LYS A 89 21.12 18.63 0.37
C LYS A 89 19.93 18.00 -0.31
N VAL A 90 18.77 18.59 -0.06
CA VAL A 90 17.51 18.31 -0.78
C VAL A 90 17.04 19.61 -1.40
N GLY A 91 16.83 19.58 -2.72
CA GLY A 91 16.18 20.66 -3.46
C GLY A 91 14.65 20.52 -3.35
N LEU A 92 14.00 21.57 -2.86
CA LEU A 92 12.56 21.70 -2.80
C LEU A 92 12.06 22.67 -3.88
N GLY A 93 10.75 22.77 -4.06
CA GLY A 93 10.17 23.72 -4.99
C GLY A 93 10.53 25.17 -4.69
N THR A 94 10.68 25.52 -3.42
CA THR A 94 10.90 26.90 -2.95
C THR A 94 12.27 27.17 -2.38
N ARG A 95 13.01 26.16 -1.92
CA ARG A 95 14.32 26.30 -1.25
C ARG A 95 15.12 25.00 -1.26
N GLU A 96 16.39 25.10 -0.84
CA GLU A 96 17.20 23.94 -0.47
C GLU A 96 17.27 23.78 1.04
N ILE A 97 17.36 22.53 1.52
CA ILE A 97 17.60 22.21 2.93
C ILE A 97 18.74 21.19 3.06
N GLY A 98 19.53 21.32 4.11
CA GLY A 98 20.61 20.38 4.42
C GLY A 98 20.17 19.32 5.43
N TYR A 99 20.84 18.16 5.42
CA TYR A 99 20.60 17.07 6.34
C TYR A 99 21.89 16.38 6.78
N ASP A 100 21.85 15.70 7.92
CA ASP A 100 22.85 14.70 8.32
C ASP A 100 22.38 13.30 7.93
N TYR A 101 21.06 13.03 8.04
CA TYR A 101 20.39 11.81 7.57
C TYR A 101 19.14 12.15 6.76
N LEU A 102 18.88 11.35 5.73
CA LEU A 102 17.74 11.53 4.85
C LEU A 102 16.91 10.23 4.76
N VAL A 103 15.60 10.34 4.91
CA VAL A 103 14.65 9.27 4.68
C VAL A 103 13.79 9.62 3.47
N VAL A 104 13.96 8.92 2.35
CA VAL A 104 13.14 9.08 1.14
C VAL A 104 11.93 8.15 1.25
N ALA A 105 10.74 8.74 1.39
CA ALA A 105 9.47 8.05 1.55
C ALA A 105 8.39 8.62 0.61
N THR A 106 8.79 9.04 -0.59
CA THR A 106 7.94 9.72 -1.57
C THR A 106 6.89 8.81 -2.21
N GLY A 107 7.01 7.49 -2.00
CA GLY A 107 5.99 6.53 -2.39
C GLY A 107 6.01 6.14 -3.86
N ALA A 108 4.88 5.62 -4.33
CA ALA A 108 4.69 5.17 -5.70
C ALA A 108 3.48 5.85 -6.35
N ASP A 109 3.43 5.76 -7.66
CA ASP A 109 2.30 6.14 -8.50
C ASP A 109 1.98 5.02 -9.50
N LEU A 110 0.95 5.20 -10.31
CA LEU A 110 0.50 4.25 -11.32
C LEU A 110 0.80 4.78 -12.72
N ARG A 111 1.07 3.86 -13.65
CA ARG A 111 1.31 4.18 -15.06
C ARG A 111 0.36 3.37 -15.97
N PRO A 112 -0.95 3.73 -16.01
CA PRO A 112 -1.94 3.03 -16.83
C PRO A 112 -1.62 3.08 -18.33
N ALA A 113 -0.98 4.15 -18.81
CA ALA A 113 -0.56 4.32 -20.20
C ALA A 113 0.49 3.26 -20.67
N GLU A 114 1.05 2.44 -19.76
CA GLU A 114 1.91 1.31 -20.12
C GLU A 114 1.15 0.23 -20.91
N ILE A 115 -0.16 0.17 -20.76
CA ILE A 115 -1.03 -0.75 -21.47
C ILE A 115 -1.95 0.04 -22.38
N PRO A 116 -1.88 -0.16 -23.72
CA PRO A 116 -2.68 0.56 -24.66
C PRO A 116 -4.18 0.53 -24.31
N GLY A 117 -4.82 1.69 -24.19
CA GLY A 117 -6.23 1.88 -23.91
C GLY A 117 -6.65 1.69 -22.45
N LEU A 118 -5.76 1.28 -21.54
CA LEU A 118 -6.14 1.06 -20.14
C LEU A 118 -6.51 2.38 -19.45
N GLN A 119 -5.77 3.44 -19.73
CA GLN A 119 -6.01 4.77 -19.13
C GLN A 119 -7.35 5.35 -19.55
N GLU A 120 -7.74 5.13 -20.80
CA GLU A 120 -8.95 5.69 -21.40
C GLU A 120 -10.21 4.94 -21.01
N HIS A 121 -10.11 3.64 -20.77
CA HIS A 121 -11.27 2.75 -20.69
C HIS A 121 -11.48 2.10 -19.31
N ALA A 122 -10.49 2.14 -18.42
CA ALA A 122 -10.62 1.57 -17.07
C ALA A 122 -10.83 2.66 -16.02
N VAL A 123 -11.58 2.30 -14.96
CA VAL A 123 -11.61 3.03 -13.70
C VAL A 123 -10.62 2.38 -12.75
N THR A 124 -9.88 3.18 -11.99
CA THR A 124 -8.89 2.66 -11.05
C THR A 124 -9.27 2.91 -9.57
N VAL A 125 -8.51 2.31 -8.66
CA VAL A 125 -8.77 2.31 -7.20
C VAL A 125 -7.65 2.98 -6.41
N TRP A 126 -6.98 3.99 -6.97
CA TRP A 126 -5.76 4.56 -6.38
C TRP A 126 -5.97 5.83 -5.55
N THR A 127 -6.69 6.81 -6.07
CA THR A 127 -6.94 8.09 -5.40
C THR A 127 -8.40 8.23 -4.95
N PRO A 128 -8.71 9.13 -3.99
CA PRO A 128 -10.09 9.43 -3.62
C PRO A 128 -10.95 9.87 -4.81
N GLU A 129 -10.38 10.64 -5.74
CA GLU A 129 -11.07 11.12 -6.95
C GLU A 129 -11.42 9.95 -7.89
N GLU A 130 -10.52 9.00 -8.06
CA GLU A 130 -10.77 7.78 -8.84
C GLU A 130 -11.80 6.89 -8.17
N MET A 131 -11.77 6.76 -6.85
CA MET A 131 -12.79 6.05 -6.08
C MET A 131 -14.18 6.72 -6.21
N LEU A 132 -14.25 8.04 -6.30
CA LEU A 132 -15.50 8.75 -6.60
C LEU A 132 -16.00 8.47 -8.04
N ARG A 133 -15.09 8.40 -9.02
CA ARG A 133 -15.45 7.98 -10.38
C ARG A 133 -15.99 6.55 -10.40
N LEU A 134 -15.38 5.65 -9.64
CA LEU A 134 -15.86 4.28 -9.49
C LEU A 134 -17.25 4.25 -8.84
N ARG A 135 -17.52 5.10 -7.83
CA ARG A 135 -18.86 5.25 -7.23
C ARG A 135 -19.92 5.55 -8.28
N GLU A 136 -19.67 6.54 -9.13
CA GLU A 136 -20.64 6.94 -10.15
C GLU A 136 -20.79 5.86 -11.23
N ALA A 137 -19.71 5.18 -11.62
CA ALA A 137 -19.76 4.06 -12.56
C ALA A 137 -20.56 2.87 -12.02
N LEU A 138 -20.39 2.53 -10.74
CA LEU A 138 -21.16 1.47 -10.07
C LEU A 138 -22.64 1.83 -9.92
N LYS A 139 -22.98 3.09 -9.58
CA LYS A 139 -24.37 3.55 -9.54
C LYS A 139 -25.05 3.40 -10.90
N LYS A 140 -24.39 3.86 -11.96
CA LYS A 140 -24.90 3.74 -13.34
C LYS A 140 -25.12 2.27 -13.73
N LEU A 141 -24.18 1.39 -13.38
CA LEU A 141 -24.30 -0.04 -13.64
C LEU A 141 -25.53 -0.62 -12.92
N VAL A 142 -25.76 -0.25 -11.66
CA VAL A 142 -26.94 -0.69 -10.88
C VAL A 142 -28.25 -0.16 -11.47
N GLU A 143 -28.31 1.10 -11.87
CA GLU A 143 -29.49 1.69 -12.53
C GLU A 143 -29.86 0.94 -13.82
N GLN A 144 -28.85 0.62 -14.64
CA GLN A 144 -29.03 -0.16 -15.86
C GLN A 144 -29.50 -1.60 -15.57
N ALA A 145 -28.94 -2.24 -14.54
CA ALA A 145 -29.35 -3.56 -14.12
C ALA A 145 -30.80 -3.57 -13.58
N LYS A 146 -31.19 -2.55 -12.79
CA LYS A 146 -32.59 -2.37 -12.32
C LYS A 146 -33.56 -2.15 -13.46
N ALA A 147 -33.11 -1.60 -14.58
CA ALA A 147 -33.90 -1.48 -15.82
C ALA A 147 -33.97 -2.80 -16.65
N GLY A 148 -33.46 -3.91 -16.10
CA GLY A 148 -33.51 -5.24 -16.71
C GLY A 148 -32.33 -5.55 -17.65
N MET A 149 -31.32 -4.67 -17.75
CA MET A 149 -30.18 -4.89 -18.62
C MET A 149 -29.12 -5.73 -17.91
N ARG A 150 -28.73 -6.87 -18.49
CA ARG A 150 -27.57 -7.64 -18.02
C ARG A 150 -26.29 -6.85 -18.26
N ARG A 151 -25.40 -6.82 -17.28
CA ARG A 151 -24.14 -6.06 -17.29
C ARG A 151 -22.94 -6.95 -16.97
N ARG A 152 -21.76 -6.56 -17.48
CA ARG A 152 -20.47 -7.25 -17.30
C ARG A 152 -19.53 -6.32 -16.56
N LEU A 153 -19.16 -6.71 -15.33
CA LEU A 153 -18.19 -6.03 -14.49
C LEU A 153 -16.89 -6.83 -14.52
N LEU A 154 -15.84 -6.25 -15.12
CA LEU A 154 -14.53 -6.89 -15.25
C LEU A 154 -13.51 -6.23 -14.34
N PHE A 155 -12.84 -7.03 -13.51
CA PHE A 155 -11.67 -6.64 -12.71
C PHE A 155 -10.40 -7.16 -13.39
N LEU A 156 -9.39 -6.29 -13.52
CA LEU A 156 -8.16 -6.60 -14.25
C LEU A 156 -6.92 -6.22 -13.44
N ILE A 157 -6.05 -7.21 -13.17
CA ILE A 157 -4.68 -7.00 -12.68
C ILE A 157 -3.70 -7.20 -13.83
N PRO A 158 -3.06 -6.14 -14.33
CA PRO A 158 -2.03 -6.21 -15.36
C PRO A 158 -0.65 -6.54 -14.80
N PRO A 159 0.32 -6.95 -15.65
CA PRO A 159 1.72 -7.02 -15.27
C PRO A 159 2.23 -5.73 -14.62
N ASN A 160 3.30 -5.84 -13.82
CA ASN A 160 3.88 -4.72 -13.06
C ASN A 160 2.98 -4.09 -11.99
N ASN A 161 1.81 -4.66 -11.71
CA ASN A 161 1.11 -4.36 -10.47
C ASN A 161 1.93 -4.90 -9.29
N ARG A 162 2.03 -4.12 -8.20
CA ARG A 162 2.84 -4.44 -7.02
C ARG A 162 1.99 -4.67 -5.76
N CYS A 163 0.65 -4.56 -5.87
CA CYS A 163 -0.28 -4.76 -4.75
C CYS A 163 -1.70 -5.02 -5.28
N SER A 164 -2.04 -6.26 -5.60
CA SER A 164 -3.36 -6.61 -6.13
C SER A 164 -4.48 -6.65 -5.07
N GLY A 165 -4.13 -6.78 -3.79
CA GLY A 165 -5.09 -6.92 -2.67
C GLY A 165 -6.27 -5.95 -2.67
N PRO A 166 -6.08 -4.62 -2.83
CA PRO A 166 -7.19 -3.66 -2.86
C PRO A 166 -8.21 -3.90 -3.98
N LEU A 167 -7.78 -4.45 -5.12
CA LEU A 167 -8.73 -4.77 -6.19
C LEU A 167 -9.53 -6.05 -5.89
N TYR A 168 -8.91 -7.08 -5.27
CA TYR A 168 -9.65 -8.24 -4.77
C TYR A 168 -10.70 -7.83 -3.75
N GLU A 169 -10.33 -6.96 -2.83
CA GLU A 169 -11.25 -6.37 -1.85
C GLU A 169 -12.41 -5.65 -2.52
N MET A 170 -12.11 -4.80 -3.52
CA MET A 170 -13.14 -4.09 -4.29
C MET A 170 -14.08 -5.04 -5.04
N CYS A 171 -13.57 -6.14 -5.58
CA CYS A 171 -14.36 -7.16 -6.27
C CYS A 171 -15.35 -7.84 -5.32
N LEU A 172 -14.87 -8.33 -4.17
CA LEU A 172 -15.70 -9.01 -3.16
C LEU A 172 -16.72 -8.07 -2.51
N MET A 173 -16.33 -6.82 -2.23
CA MET A 173 -17.24 -5.78 -1.75
C MET A 173 -18.31 -5.45 -2.78
N SER A 174 -17.96 -5.36 -4.07
CA SER A 174 -18.90 -5.11 -5.16
C SER A 174 -19.94 -6.23 -5.28
N ASP A 175 -19.54 -7.51 -5.19
CA ASP A 175 -20.47 -8.65 -5.19
C ASP A 175 -21.49 -8.51 -4.05
N THR A 176 -21.00 -8.31 -2.81
CA THR A 176 -21.89 -8.17 -1.63
C THR A 176 -22.81 -6.94 -1.76
N TRP A 177 -22.29 -5.83 -2.28
CA TRP A 177 -23.07 -4.61 -2.48
C TRP A 177 -24.15 -4.78 -3.55
N LEU A 178 -23.84 -5.42 -4.69
CA LEU A 178 -24.80 -5.71 -5.76
C LEU A 178 -25.92 -6.64 -5.29
N ARG A 179 -25.62 -7.61 -4.39
CA ARG A 179 -26.66 -8.44 -3.72
C ARG A 179 -27.59 -7.57 -2.88
N ARG A 180 -27.05 -6.62 -2.12
CA ARG A 180 -27.85 -5.66 -1.32
C ARG A 180 -28.69 -4.74 -2.19
N GLN A 181 -28.24 -4.42 -3.42
CA GLN A 181 -29.02 -3.64 -4.40
C GLN A 181 -30.09 -4.49 -5.12
N GLY A 182 -30.11 -5.80 -4.94
CA GLY A 182 -31.04 -6.74 -5.57
C GLY A 182 -30.79 -6.94 -7.07
N VAL A 183 -29.57 -6.69 -7.56
CA VAL A 183 -29.23 -6.77 -8.99
C VAL A 183 -28.10 -7.73 -9.32
N ARG A 184 -27.59 -8.48 -8.36
CA ARG A 184 -26.41 -9.34 -8.53
C ARG A 184 -26.58 -10.35 -9.68
N ASP A 185 -27.78 -10.91 -9.85
CA ASP A 185 -28.07 -11.91 -10.90
C ASP A 185 -28.08 -11.33 -12.32
N LEU A 186 -28.12 -10.00 -12.44
CA LEU A 186 -28.04 -9.26 -13.69
C LEU A 186 -26.64 -8.71 -13.98
N VAL A 187 -25.66 -8.97 -13.09
CA VAL A 187 -24.27 -8.51 -13.25
C VAL A 187 -23.33 -9.70 -13.27
N ASP A 188 -22.74 -9.97 -14.43
CA ASP A 188 -21.69 -10.99 -14.59
C ASP A 188 -20.36 -10.38 -14.12
N ILE A 189 -19.80 -10.90 -13.00
CA ILE A 189 -18.49 -10.46 -12.48
C ILE A 189 -17.41 -11.39 -13.01
N THR A 190 -16.38 -10.82 -13.63
CA THR A 190 -15.21 -11.51 -14.14
C THR A 190 -13.96 -10.91 -13.53
N TRP A 191 -13.00 -11.76 -13.17
CA TRP A 191 -11.67 -11.38 -12.70
C TRP A 191 -10.60 -11.94 -13.62
N THR A 192 -9.63 -11.11 -14.00
CA THR A 192 -8.44 -11.55 -14.75
C THR A 192 -7.17 -11.03 -14.09
N THR A 193 -6.14 -11.88 -14.02
CA THR A 193 -4.82 -11.51 -13.49
C THR A 193 -3.71 -12.13 -14.34
N PHE A 194 -2.60 -11.41 -14.51
CA PHE A 194 -1.39 -11.93 -15.13
C PHE A 194 -0.72 -13.00 -14.26
N GLU A 195 -1.00 -13.03 -12.95
CA GLU A 195 -0.40 -13.93 -11.98
C GLU A 195 -0.80 -15.40 -12.25
N ALA A 196 0.09 -16.34 -11.98
CA ALA A 196 -0.18 -17.78 -12.09
C ALA A 196 -1.09 -18.31 -10.94
N GLY A 197 -1.25 -17.54 -9.87
CA GLY A 197 -2.16 -17.79 -8.75
C GLY A 197 -2.81 -16.49 -8.30
N PHE A 198 -3.95 -16.54 -7.63
CA PHE A 198 -4.55 -15.34 -7.05
C PHE A 198 -3.68 -14.83 -5.90
N ILE A 199 -3.28 -13.55 -5.96
CA ILE A 199 -2.34 -12.91 -5.02
C ILE A 199 -1.07 -13.78 -4.86
N GLN A 200 -0.45 -14.13 -5.97
CA GLN A 200 0.64 -15.12 -6.07
C GLN A 200 1.74 -14.92 -5.02
N ALA A 201 2.10 -13.69 -4.70
CA ALA A 201 3.16 -13.38 -3.72
C ALA A 201 2.83 -13.89 -2.30
N PHE A 202 1.56 -14.12 -1.99
CA PHE A 202 1.10 -14.54 -0.66
C PHE A 202 0.89 -16.05 -0.54
N GLY A 203 1.26 -16.80 -1.59
CA GLY A 203 1.36 -18.24 -1.57
C GLY A 203 0.03 -19.00 -1.71
N PRO A 204 0.10 -20.35 -1.67
CA PRO A 204 -1.01 -21.20 -2.08
C PRO A 204 -2.22 -21.18 -1.14
N ARG A 205 -2.04 -20.89 0.16
CA ARG A 205 -3.19 -20.83 1.08
C ARG A 205 -4.14 -19.70 0.72
N LEU A 206 -3.63 -18.52 0.41
CA LEU A 206 -4.48 -17.40 0.02
C LEU A 206 -5.09 -17.62 -1.37
N ASP A 207 -4.35 -18.20 -2.31
CA ASP A 207 -4.90 -18.60 -3.62
C ASP A 207 -6.10 -19.55 -3.48
N THR A 208 -6.00 -20.56 -2.58
CA THR A 208 -7.11 -21.49 -2.30
C THR A 208 -8.32 -20.77 -1.70
N VAL A 209 -8.10 -19.87 -0.74
CA VAL A 209 -9.19 -19.09 -0.11
C VAL A 209 -9.88 -18.20 -1.14
N VAL A 210 -9.13 -17.46 -1.95
CA VAL A 210 -9.72 -16.59 -3.00
C VAL A 210 -10.44 -17.40 -4.06
N THR A 211 -9.94 -18.58 -4.42
CA THR A 211 -10.62 -19.48 -5.33
C THR A 211 -12.00 -19.89 -4.77
N GLY A 212 -12.06 -20.31 -3.52
CA GLY A 212 -13.31 -20.66 -2.85
C GLY A 212 -14.29 -19.48 -2.73
N GLU A 213 -13.79 -18.28 -2.41
CA GLU A 213 -14.62 -17.06 -2.37
C GLU A 213 -15.21 -16.74 -3.76
N PHE A 214 -14.46 -16.90 -4.83
CA PHE A 214 -14.94 -16.66 -6.18
C PHE A 214 -15.99 -17.70 -6.60
N GLU A 215 -15.77 -18.97 -6.29
CA GLU A 215 -16.73 -20.05 -6.55
C GLU A 215 -18.05 -19.84 -5.80
N GLU A 216 -17.98 -19.56 -4.48
CA GLU A 216 -19.16 -19.29 -3.64
C GLU A 216 -19.99 -18.11 -4.16
N ARG A 217 -19.33 -17.09 -4.71
CA ARG A 217 -19.96 -15.85 -5.19
C ARG A 217 -20.35 -15.87 -6.66
N GLY A 218 -20.00 -16.93 -7.40
CA GLY A 218 -20.21 -17.01 -8.85
C GLY A 218 -19.39 -15.96 -9.63
N ILE A 219 -18.17 -15.68 -9.15
CA ILE A 219 -17.20 -14.79 -9.82
C ILE A 219 -16.32 -15.66 -10.72
N LYS A 220 -16.20 -15.31 -12.00
CA LYS A 220 -15.37 -16.03 -12.97
C LYS A 220 -13.93 -15.54 -12.90
N GLY A 221 -13.04 -16.30 -12.24
CA GLY A 221 -11.62 -15.96 -12.08
C GLY A 221 -10.72 -16.64 -13.13
N PHE A 222 -9.83 -15.86 -13.76
CA PHE A 222 -8.87 -16.33 -14.76
C PHE A 222 -7.45 -15.91 -14.37
N LYS A 223 -6.55 -16.88 -14.25
CA LYS A 223 -5.12 -16.72 -13.93
C LYS A 223 -4.27 -16.82 -15.19
N GLY A 224 -3.10 -16.18 -15.22
CA GLY A 224 -2.19 -16.19 -16.37
C GLY A 224 -2.69 -15.37 -17.56
N PHE A 225 -3.61 -14.45 -17.36
CA PHE A 225 -4.19 -13.59 -18.39
C PHE A 225 -3.39 -12.28 -18.49
N VAL A 226 -2.34 -12.29 -19.31
CA VAL A 226 -1.51 -11.12 -19.58
C VAL A 226 -2.21 -10.21 -20.59
N VAL A 227 -2.67 -9.05 -20.13
CA VAL A 227 -3.35 -8.06 -20.98
C VAL A 227 -2.38 -7.45 -21.99
N THR A 228 -2.82 -7.29 -23.25
CA THR A 228 -2.08 -6.63 -24.34
C THR A 228 -2.67 -5.29 -24.72
N SER A 229 -4.00 -5.16 -24.70
CA SER A 229 -4.69 -3.90 -24.96
C SER A 229 -6.11 -3.89 -24.39
N VAL A 230 -6.62 -2.69 -24.21
CA VAL A 230 -8.01 -2.41 -23.82
C VAL A 230 -8.66 -1.54 -24.91
N GLU A 231 -9.79 -2.00 -25.42
CA GLU A 231 -10.60 -1.28 -26.40
C GLU A 231 -11.98 -0.98 -25.79
N PRO A 232 -12.80 -0.10 -26.38
CA PRO A 232 -14.17 0.10 -25.92
C PRO A 232 -14.96 -1.21 -25.81
N GLY A 233 -15.28 -1.62 -24.57
CA GLY A 233 -16.07 -2.81 -24.28
C GLY A 233 -15.33 -4.15 -24.36
N VAL A 234 -14.03 -4.18 -24.66
CA VAL A 234 -13.28 -5.46 -24.75
C VAL A 234 -11.82 -5.33 -24.29
N VAL A 235 -11.35 -6.32 -23.55
CA VAL A 235 -9.93 -6.51 -23.18
C VAL A 235 -9.35 -7.65 -24.00
N ARG A 236 -8.12 -7.46 -24.53
CA ARG A 236 -7.36 -8.49 -25.28
C ARG A 236 -6.19 -9.00 -24.46
N TYR A 237 -5.93 -10.29 -24.58
CA TYR A 237 -4.86 -10.97 -23.83
C TYR A 237 -3.85 -11.66 -24.76
N GLN A 238 -2.64 -11.86 -24.25
CA GLN A 238 -1.54 -12.46 -24.98
C GLN A 238 -1.82 -13.88 -25.49
N ASN A 239 -2.67 -14.62 -24.78
CA ASN A 239 -3.11 -15.97 -25.17
C ASN A 239 -4.15 -16.01 -26.32
N GLY A 240 -4.48 -14.85 -26.90
CA GLY A 240 -5.45 -14.70 -27.97
C GLY A 240 -6.91 -14.60 -27.50
N GLU A 241 -7.17 -14.76 -26.20
CA GLU A 241 -8.52 -14.61 -25.66
C GLU A 241 -8.93 -13.15 -25.52
N THR A 242 -10.23 -12.94 -25.40
CA THR A 242 -10.83 -11.63 -25.12
C THR A 242 -11.85 -11.73 -24.00
N ARG A 243 -12.08 -10.62 -23.29
CA ARG A 243 -13.19 -10.48 -22.34
C ARG A 243 -13.93 -9.18 -22.60
N GLU A 244 -15.23 -9.29 -22.75
CA GLU A 244 -16.10 -8.14 -22.90
C GLU A 244 -16.46 -7.55 -21.53
N TYR A 245 -16.69 -6.24 -21.49
CA TYR A 245 -17.07 -5.53 -20.28
C TYR A 245 -18.01 -4.35 -20.60
N ASP A 246 -18.83 -4.00 -19.62
CA ASP A 246 -19.60 -2.75 -19.59
C ASP A 246 -18.99 -1.77 -18.56
N LEU A 247 -18.31 -2.30 -17.53
CA LEU A 247 -17.46 -1.55 -16.61
C LEU A 247 -16.16 -2.33 -16.37
N LEU A 248 -15.02 -1.70 -16.65
CA LEU A 248 -13.68 -2.22 -16.36
C LEU A 248 -13.09 -1.50 -15.16
N VAL A 249 -12.72 -2.25 -14.13
CA VAL A 249 -12.00 -1.76 -12.96
C VAL A 249 -10.61 -2.38 -12.95
N SER A 250 -9.57 -1.57 -12.89
CA SER A 250 -8.19 -2.06 -12.93
C SER A 250 -7.34 -1.42 -11.86
N PHE A 251 -6.29 -2.14 -11.45
CA PHE A 251 -5.25 -1.59 -10.62
C PHE A 251 -3.94 -1.57 -11.42
N PRO A 252 -3.61 -0.45 -12.09
CA PRO A 252 -2.57 -0.34 -13.11
C PRO A 252 -1.15 -0.68 -12.65
N PRO A 253 -0.18 -0.75 -13.59
CA PRO A 253 1.25 -0.91 -13.27
C PRO A 253 1.79 0.20 -12.36
N TYR A 254 2.68 -0.18 -11.42
CA TYR A 254 3.32 0.73 -10.48
C TYR A 254 4.62 1.33 -11.05
N ILE A 255 4.87 2.59 -10.71
CA ILE A 255 6.17 3.27 -10.86
C ILE A 255 6.50 4.02 -9.56
N ALA A 256 7.75 4.41 -9.35
CA ALA A 256 8.08 5.37 -8.30
C ALA A 256 7.39 6.71 -8.58
N LYS A 257 6.87 7.36 -7.54
CA LYS A 257 6.23 8.68 -7.69
C LYS A 257 7.25 9.75 -8.09
N GLU A 258 8.44 9.69 -7.50
CA GLU A 258 9.55 10.58 -7.79
C GLU A 258 10.79 9.75 -8.14
N THR A 259 11.58 10.24 -9.11
CA THR A 259 12.85 9.64 -9.52
C THR A 259 14.00 10.60 -9.25
N TYR A 260 15.12 10.08 -8.77
CA TYR A 260 16.29 10.86 -8.41
C TYR A 260 17.50 10.32 -9.16
N ALA A 261 18.03 11.08 -10.12
CA ALA A 261 19.17 10.67 -10.95
C ALA A 261 20.45 10.38 -10.14
N THR A 262 20.55 10.92 -8.93
CA THR A 262 21.68 10.77 -8.00
C THR A 262 21.56 9.54 -7.09
N LEU A 263 20.42 8.85 -7.08
CA LEU A 263 20.19 7.65 -6.29
C LEU A 263 20.06 6.43 -7.19
N PRO A 264 20.69 5.30 -6.84
CA PRO A 264 20.56 4.06 -7.62
C PRO A 264 19.11 3.56 -7.56
N SER A 265 18.53 3.26 -8.70
CA SER A 265 17.15 2.79 -8.83
C SER A 265 16.98 1.78 -9.96
N ASP A 266 15.87 1.03 -9.93
CA ASP A 266 15.48 0.17 -11.05
C ASP A 266 14.89 0.98 -12.22
N ASP A 267 14.52 0.28 -13.30
CA ASP A 267 13.91 0.87 -14.51
C ASP A 267 12.54 1.53 -14.28
N ARG A 268 11.94 1.28 -13.12
CA ARG A 268 10.67 1.88 -12.68
C ARG A 268 10.86 3.01 -11.65
N GLY A 269 12.12 3.34 -11.34
CA GLY A 269 12.52 4.42 -10.43
C GLY A 269 12.50 4.03 -8.94
N PHE A 270 12.27 2.76 -8.59
CA PHE A 270 12.33 2.32 -7.20
C PHE A 270 13.78 2.23 -6.71
N ILE A 271 14.08 2.91 -5.61
CA ILE A 271 15.43 3.12 -5.08
C ILE A 271 16.02 1.81 -4.54
N HIS A 272 17.20 1.43 -4.99
CA HIS A 272 17.93 0.26 -4.49
C HIS A 272 18.44 0.47 -3.08
N VAL A 273 18.05 -0.43 -2.18
CA VAL A 273 18.40 -0.34 -0.77
C VAL A 273 19.01 -1.64 -0.25
N ASP A 274 19.70 -1.54 0.86
CA ASP A 274 20.06 -2.68 1.69
C ASP A 274 18.79 -3.32 2.27
N PRO A 275 18.63 -4.64 2.18
CA PRO A 275 17.39 -5.31 2.56
C PRO A 275 17.06 -5.22 4.05
N ASP A 276 18.05 -5.13 4.93
CA ASP A 276 17.85 -5.13 6.39
C ASP A 276 17.66 -3.72 6.95
N SER A 277 18.53 -2.79 6.57
CA SER A 277 18.55 -1.42 7.10
C SER A 277 17.71 -0.41 6.31
N ARG A 278 17.32 -0.74 5.08
CA ARG A 278 16.71 0.16 4.08
C ARG A 278 17.60 1.34 3.67
N ARG A 279 18.90 1.26 3.96
CA ARG A 279 19.89 2.24 3.51
C ARG A 279 20.05 2.17 2.00
N VAL A 280 20.10 3.31 1.33
CA VAL A 280 20.33 3.37 -0.12
C VAL A 280 21.72 2.85 -0.46
N LYS A 281 21.81 1.94 -1.43
CA LYS A 281 23.09 1.33 -1.83
C LYS A 281 24.10 2.40 -2.25
N GLY A 282 25.29 2.32 -1.70
CA GLY A 282 26.36 3.29 -1.95
C GLY A 282 26.24 4.62 -1.21
N GLN A 283 25.20 4.80 -0.38
CA GLN A 283 25.01 6.04 0.39
C GLN A 283 25.12 5.79 1.90
N ALA A 284 25.90 6.61 2.61
CA ALA A 284 26.11 6.42 4.03
C ALA A 284 24.94 6.95 4.89
N SER A 285 24.25 8.00 4.45
CA SER A 285 23.29 8.76 5.25
C SER A 285 21.89 8.86 4.64
N VAL A 286 21.62 8.12 3.55
CA VAL A 286 20.34 8.14 2.86
C VAL A 286 19.66 6.79 2.98
N PHE A 287 18.38 6.80 3.33
CA PHE A 287 17.51 5.64 3.45
C PHE A 287 16.29 5.80 2.55
N ALA A 288 15.73 4.71 2.02
CA ALA A 288 14.48 4.75 1.28
C ALA A 288 13.50 3.72 1.83
N VAL A 289 12.29 4.16 2.17
CA VAL A 289 11.28 3.35 2.85
C VAL A 289 9.94 3.38 2.16
N GLY A 290 9.12 2.38 2.44
CA GLY A 290 7.81 2.22 1.83
C GLY A 290 7.91 1.98 0.32
N ASP A 291 6.94 2.52 -0.40
CA ASP A 291 6.82 2.26 -1.83
C ASP A 291 7.90 2.94 -2.68
N ALA A 292 8.69 3.86 -2.12
CA ALA A 292 9.83 4.48 -2.81
C ALA A 292 11.02 3.53 -2.99
N GLY A 293 11.23 2.59 -2.05
CA GLY A 293 12.28 1.57 -2.14
C GLY A 293 11.93 0.40 -3.06
N ASP A 294 12.90 -0.42 -3.38
CA ASP A 294 12.81 -1.52 -4.37
C ASP A 294 12.13 -2.81 -3.86
N PHE A 295 11.58 -2.83 -2.64
CA PHE A 295 10.86 -4.03 -2.20
C PHE A 295 9.69 -4.34 -3.14
N PRO A 296 9.58 -5.58 -3.65
CA PRO A 296 8.68 -5.89 -4.75
C PRO A 296 7.19 -5.70 -4.47
N ILE A 297 6.77 -5.81 -3.21
CA ILE A 297 5.37 -5.62 -2.80
C ILE A 297 5.21 -4.24 -2.16
N LYS A 298 4.23 -3.48 -2.64
CA LYS A 298 3.89 -2.14 -2.17
C LYS A 298 2.66 -2.21 -1.26
N GLN A 299 2.85 -2.00 0.05
CA GLN A 299 1.79 -2.16 1.04
C GLN A 299 2.04 -1.25 2.26
N ALA A 300 0.97 -0.69 2.81
CA ALA A 300 1.02 0.19 3.97
C ALA A 300 1.75 -0.44 5.18
N PHE A 301 1.42 -1.69 5.51
CA PHE A 301 2.04 -2.39 6.64
C PHE A 301 3.54 -2.63 6.42
N LEU A 302 3.94 -3.02 5.21
CA LEU A 302 5.36 -3.14 4.85
C LEU A 302 6.09 -1.79 4.88
N ALA A 303 5.41 -0.70 4.52
CA ALA A 303 5.98 0.65 4.60
C ALA A 303 6.25 1.07 6.05
N LEU A 304 5.38 0.70 6.99
CA LEU A 304 5.59 0.92 8.43
C LEU A 304 6.83 0.17 8.91
N LEU A 305 6.93 -1.14 8.65
CA LEU A 305 8.09 -1.96 9.04
C LEU A 305 9.42 -1.45 8.44
N GLN A 306 9.39 -0.92 7.21
CA GLN A 306 10.55 -0.29 6.60
C GLN A 306 10.91 1.03 7.29
N GLY A 307 9.90 1.80 7.70
CA GLY A 307 10.07 3.03 8.48
C GLY A 307 10.75 2.76 9.82
N ASP A 308 10.29 1.73 10.55
CA ASP A 308 10.88 1.29 11.82
C ASP A 308 12.36 0.91 11.65
N ALA A 309 12.66 0.05 10.66
CA ALA A 309 14.02 -0.41 10.43
C ALA A 309 14.99 0.74 10.08
N ALA A 310 14.59 1.63 9.17
CA ALA A 310 15.43 2.79 8.80
C ALA A 310 15.64 3.73 9.99
N ALA A 311 14.58 4.03 10.74
CA ALA A 311 14.64 4.90 11.91
C ALA A 311 15.48 4.30 13.03
N GLU A 312 15.38 2.99 13.27
CA GLU A 312 16.23 2.28 14.25
C GLU A 312 17.71 2.36 13.88
N HIS A 313 18.06 2.13 12.60
CA HIS A 313 19.45 2.23 12.15
C HIS A 313 19.99 3.66 12.30
N ILE A 314 19.21 4.69 11.93
CA ILE A 314 19.58 6.09 12.12
C ILE A 314 19.76 6.41 13.62
N ALA A 315 18.80 5.97 14.45
CA ALA A 315 18.85 6.23 15.89
C ALA A 315 20.05 5.55 16.55
N ALA A 316 20.33 4.32 16.18
CA ALA A 316 21.49 3.57 16.69
C ALA A 316 22.81 4.26 16.33
N GLU A 317 22.98 4.73 15.10
CA GLU A 317 24.17 5.48 14.68
C GLU A 317 24.36 6.79 15.48
N ILE A 318 23.27 7.58 15.64
CA ILE A 318 23.30 8.82 16.42
C ILE A 318 23.67 8.55 17.89
N MET A 319 23.25 7.39 18.43
CA MET A 319 23.54 7.01 19.81
C MET A 319 24.87 6.25 19.98
N GLY A 320 25.56 5.90 18.89
CA GLY A 320 26.75 5.04 18.93
C GLY A 320 26.46 3.62 19.40
N LYS A 321 25.30 3.07 19.02
CA LYS A 321 24.82 1.73 19.40
C LYS A 321 24.66 0.83 18.17
N THR A 322 24.48 -0.47 18.40
CA THR A 322 24.08 -1.43 17.38
C THR A 322 22.55 -1.35 17.20
N PRO A 323 22.03 -1.38 15.95
CA PRO A 323 20.59 -1.45 15.72
C PRO A 323 19.96 -2.71 16.30
N GLU A 324 18.81 -2.59 16.93
CA GLU A 324 18.04 -3.70 17.52
C GLU A 324 17.01 -4.28 16.55
N LEU A 325 16.60 -3.50 15.56
CA LEU A 325 15.62 -3.90 14.54
C LEU A 325 16.24 -3.88 13.15
N LYS A 326 15.76 -4.80 12.31
CA LYS A 326 15.99 -4.82 10.88
C LYS A 326 14.66 -5.04 10.15
N PHE A 327 14.62 -4.75 8.86
CA PHE A 327 13.43 -5.02 8.06
C PHE A 327 13.26 -6.53 7.85
N GLU A 328 12.27 -7.09 8.49
CA GLU A 328 11.81 -8.45 8.27
C GLU A 328 10.43 -8.39 7.58
N PRO A 329 10.37 -8.64 6.26
CA PRO A 329 9.12 -8.44 5.54
C PRO A 329 8.04 -9.41 6.00
N MET A 330 7.01 -8.84 6.59
CA MET A 330 5.77 -9.50 6.97
C MET A 330 4.61 -8.73 6.31
N SER A 331 3.90 -9.36 5.39
CA SER A 331 2.66 -8.79 4.88
C SER A 331 1.52 -9.09 5.83
N MET A 332 0.72 -8.09 6.13
CA MET A 332 -0.56 -8.25 6.82
C MET A 332 -1.65 -7.58 5.99
N CYS A 333 -2.61 -8.37 5.54
CA CYS A 333 -3.71 -7.93 4.70
C CYS A 333 -5.04 -8.34 5.32
N VAL A 334 -6.01 -7.43 5.33
CA VAL A 334 -7.39 -7.72 5.72
C VAL A 334 -8.29 -7.23 4.60
N MET A 335 -8.76 -8.14 3.76
CA MET A 335 -9.63 -7.84 2.62
C MET A 335 -11.09 -7.79 3.08
N GLU A 336 -11.71 -6.64 3.01
CA GLU A 336 -13.12 -6.40 3.38
C GLU A 336 -14.08 -6.99 2.34
N GLU A 337 -15.21 -7.52 2.80
CA GLU A 337 -16.25 -8.13 1.97
C GLU A 337 -17.66 -7.65 2.35
N PHE A 338 -17.79 -6.71 3.28
CA PHE A 338 -19.00 -6.17 3.90
C PHE A 338 -19.77 -7.11 4.84
N ASN A 339 -19.67 -8.40 4.71
CA ASN A 339 -20.26 -9.39 5.62
C ASN A 339 -19.21 -10.09 6.49
N ARG A 340 -18.03 -10.30 5.95
CA ARG A 340 -16.85 -10.91 6.57
C ARG A 340 -15.59 -10.22 6.02
N ALA A 341 -14.42 -10.67 6.42
CA ALA A 341 -13.16 -10.28 5.80
C ALA A 341 -12.20 -11.47 5.75
N THR A 342 -11.37 -11.49 4.71
CA THR A 342 -10.25 -12.42 4.57
C THR A 342 -9.01 -11.81 5.19
N PHE A 343 -8.44 -12.47 6.19
CA PHE A 343 -7.16 -12.11 6.82
C PHE A 343 -6.04 -12.94 6.23
N ALA A 344 -4.91 -12.30 5.95
CA ALA A 344 -3.67 -12.98 5.60
C ALA A 344 -2.48 -12.31 6.31
N GLN A 345 -1.71 -13.11 7.05
CA GLN A 345 -0.42 -12.76 7.61
C GLN A 345 0.63 -13.64 6.96
N VAL A 346 1.56 -13.03 6.22
CA VAL A 346 2.45 -13.74 5.31
C VAL A 346 3.89 -13.28 5.51
N PRO A 347 4.74 -14.09 6.16
CA PRO A 347 6.18 -13.82 6.18
C PRO A 347 6.74 -13.98 4.76
N LEU A 348 7.52 -13.01 4.33
CA LEU A 348 8.06 -12.94 2.96
C LEU A 348 9.58 -13.03 2.98
N LYS A 349 10.15 -13.55 1.88
CA LYS A 349 11.58 -13.49 1.60
C LYS A 349 11.83 -13.20 0.12
N TYR A 350 12.96 -12.59 -0.16
CA TYR A 350 13.43 -12.41 -1.53
C TYR A 350 13.76 -13.75 -2.19
N THR A 351 13.64 -13.79 -3.50
CA THR A 351 14.08 -14.89 -4.36
C THR A 351 15.01 -14.36 -5.45
N ASP A 352 15.73 -15.25 -6.10
CA ASP A 352 16.57 -14.92 -7.26
C ASP A 352 15.78 -14.97 -8.59
N ASP A 353 14.48 -15.27 -8.54
CA ASP A 353 13.62 -15.33 -9.71
C ASP A 353 13.00 -13.95 -10.00
N PRO A 354 13.36 -13.28 -11.12
CA PRO A 354 12.81 -11.97 -11.45
C PRO A 354 11.31 -11.97 -11.75
N LEU A 355 10.72 -13.12 -12.11
CA LEU A 355 9.30 -13.27 -12.34
C LEU A 355 8.51 -13.48 -11.03
N LYS A 356 9.22 -13.89 -9.98
CA LYS A 356 8.66 -14.11 -8.64
C LYS A 356 9.63 -13.59 -7.58
N PRO A 357 9.91 -12.29 -7.52
CA PRO A 357 10.99 -11.71 -6.72
C PRO A 357 10.83 -11.88 -5.21
N VAL A 358 9.65 -12.27 -4.76
CA VAL A 358 9.37 -12.63 -3.36
C VAL A 358 8.53 -13.88 -3.28
N THR A 359 8.69 -14.63 -2.19
CA THR A 359 7.89 -15.82 -1.87
C THR A 359 7.61 -15.87 -0.37
N VAL A 360 6.70 -16.77 0.01
CA VAL A 360 6.41 -17.03 1.41
C VAL A 360 7.63 -17.67 2.09
N ALA A 361 8.04 -17.11 3.23
CA ALA A 361 9.05 -17.67 4.11
C ALA A 361 8.39 -18.59 5.15
N ALA A 362 7.83 -19.72 4.71
CA ALA A 362 7.06 -20.62 5.59
C ALA A 362 7.86 -21.14 6.78
N GLU A 363 9.18 -21.25 6.64
CA GLU A 363 10.11 -21.65 7.70
C GLU A 363 10.16 -20.68 8.90
N ARG A 364 9.77 -19.43 8.71
CA ARG A 364 9.68 -18.42 9.79
C ARG A 364 8.44 -18.59 10.67
N GLY A 365 7.54 -19.52 10.33
CA GLY A 365 6.23 -19.62 10.96
C GLY A 365 5.32 -18.42 10.66
N ASN A 366 4.19 -18.31 11.35
CA ASN A 366 3.26 -17.18 11.23
C ASN A 366 2.65 -16.97 9.82
N TYR A 367 2.72 -17.95 8.93
CA TYR A 367 1.93 -17.93 7.70
C TYR A 367 0.50 -18.35 8.03
N LYS A 368 -0.42 -17.39 8.04
CA LYS A 368 -1.80 -17.57 8.47
C LYS A 368 -2.77 -16.93 7.48
N VAL A 369 -3.84 -17.66 7.19
CA VAL A 369 -4.96 -17.18 6.37
C VAL A 369 -6.26 -17.62 7.04
N GLY A 370 -7.26 -16.73 7.07
CA GLY A 370 -8.56 -17.06 7.64
C GLY A 370 -9.65 -16.11 7.17
N VAL A 371 -10.88 -16.62 7.08
CA VAL A 371 -12.07 -15.84 6.71
C VAL A 371 -13.02 -15.79 7.91
N SER A 372 -13.39 -14.59 8.35
CA SER A 372 -14.29 -14.42 9.49
C SER A 372 -14.91 -13.02 9.53
N PRO A 373 -16.14 -12.86 10.02
CA PRO A 373 -16.71 -11.55 10.35
C PRO A 373 -15.88 -10.77 11.39
N MET A 374 -15.15 -11.46 12.28
CA MET A 374 -14.30 -10.83 13.30
C MET A 374 -13.11 -10.10 12.70
N TRP A 375 -12.55 -10.58 11.57
CA TRP A 375 -11.46 -9.88 10.87
C TRP A 375 -11.92 -8.52 10.33
N ARG A 376 -13.19 -8.39 9.99
CA ARG A 376 -13.78 -7.12 9.62
C ARG A 376 -13.77 -6.11 10.78
N ILE A 377 -14.03 -6.58 12.00
CA ILE A 377 -13.90 -5.74 13.22
C ILE A 377 -12.43 -5.35 13.40
N GLY A 378 -11.50 -6.29 13.25
CA GLY A 378 -10.06 -6.01 13.30
C GLY A 378 -9.62 -4.94 12.29
N LYS A 379 -10.12 -4.99 11.05
CA LYS A 379 -9.84 -3.95 10.04
C LYS A 379 -10.36 -2.57 10.48
N LYS A 380 -11.56 -2.49 11.00
CA LYS A 380 -12.12 -1.23 11.51
C LYS A 380 -11.32 -0.67 12.68
N LEU A 381 -10.86 -1.53 13.60
CA LEU A 381 -10.00 -1.12 14.71
C LEU A 381 -8.66 -0.57 14.20
N LEU A 382 -8.02 -1.23 13.23
CA LEU A 382 -6.80 -0.72 12.59
C LEU A 382 -7.04 0.62 11.88
N GLY A 383 -8.21 0.77 11.26
CA GLY A 383 -8.64 2.01 10.61
C GLY A 383 -8.83 3.20 11.54
N VAL A 384 -9.02 2.96 12.84
CA VAL A 384 -9.05 3.98 13.89
C VAL A 384 -7.68 4.12 14.55
N TYR A 385 -7.01 3.01 14.84
CA TYR A 385 -5.74 2.97 15.56
C TYR A 385 -4.63 3.74 14.84
N ALA A 386 -4.40 3.49 13.55
CA ALA A 386 -3.31 4.11 12.82
C ALA A 386 -3.47 5.66 12.70
N PRO A 387 -4.64 6.21 12.28
CA PRO A 387 -4.86 7.64 12.29
C PRO A 387 -4.77 8.26 13.70
N TRP A 388 -5.24 7.55 14.73
CA TRP A 388 -5.13 8.02 16.11
C TRP A 388 -3.67 8.12 16.56
N ARG A 389 -2.84 7.10 16.30
CA ARG A 389 -1.39 7.13 16.60
C ARG A 389 -0.71 8.31 15.92
N PHE A 390 -0.85 8.40 14.61
CA PHE A 390 -0.23 9.47 13.84
C PHE A 390 -0.76 10.86 14.20
N GLY A 391 -2.05 10.98 14.55
CA GLY A 391 -2.64 12.23 15.03
C GLY A 391 -2.07 12.71 16.37
N HIS A 392 -1.51 11.79 17.17
CA HIS A 392 -0.78 12.12 18.39
C HIS A 392 0.74 12.26 18.18
N GLY A 393 1.23 12.08 16.95
CA GLY A 393 2.66 12.10 16.63
C GLY A 393 3.41 10.90 17.21
N GLU A 394 2.73 9.76 17.35
CA GLU A 394 3.30 8.53 17.87
C GLU A 394 3.53 7.53 16.74
N PRO A 395 4.62 6.73 16.76
CA PRO A 395 4.83 5.68 15.79
C PRO A 395 3.78 4.57 15.94
N PHE A 396 3.51 3.84 14.86
CA PHE A 396 2.54 2.76 14.86
C PHE A 396 2.99 1.59 15.75
N HIS A 397 4.24 1.16 15.62
CA HIS A 397 4.79 -0.06 16.24
C HIS A 397 5.55 0.19 17.56
N ALA A 398 5.20 1.20 18.36
CA ALA A 398 5.90 1.43 19.62
C ALA A 398 4.97 1.77 20.78
N GLY A 399 5.41 1.37 21.99
CA GLY A 399 4.77 1.67 23.25
C GLY A 399 3.57 0.79 23.60
N PHE A 400 3.04 0.97 24.81
CA PHE A 400 2.00 0.11 25.41
C PHE A 400 0.76 -0.10 24.52
N ALA A 401 0.35 0.93 23.77
CA ALA A 401 -0.82 0.82 22.90
C ALA A 401 -0.59 -0.17 21.75
N TRP A 402 0.63 -0.20 21.19
CA TRP A 402 1.01 -1.21 20.22
C TRP A 402 1.10 -2.60 20.85
N ASP A 403 1.74 -2.74 22.02
CA ASP A 403 1.90 -4.04 22.70
C ASP A 403 0.53 -4.70 22.96
N ALA A 404 -0.47 -3.89 23.36
CA ALA A 404 -1.83 -4.37 23.57
C ALA A 404 -2.52 -4.77 22.25
N MET A 405 -2.34 -3.98 21.18
CA MET A 405 -2.88 -4.28 19.84
C MET A 405 -2.26 -5.56 19.26
N ASP A 406 -0.94 -5.68 19.30
CA ASP A 406 -0.18 -6.84 18.82
C ASP A 406 -0.57 -8.13 19.56
N MET A 407 -0.73 -8.05 20.89
CA MET A 407 -1.24 -9.17 21.69
C MET A 407 -2.65 -9.58 21.23
N GLY A 408 -3.55 -8.62 21.01
CA GLY A 408 -4.89 -8.88 20.50
C GLY A 408 -4.87 -9.53 19.12
N LEU A 409 -4.07 -9.02 18.19
CA LEU A 409 -3.91 -9.58 16.84
C LEU A 409 -3.33 -11.01 16.89
N LYS A 410 -2.35 -11.29 17.75
CA LYS A 410 -1.76 -12.62 17.94
C LYS A 410 -2.80 -13.62 18.46
N VAL A 411 -3.62 -13.22 19.44
CA VAL A 411 -4.70 -14.07 19.98
C VAL A 411 -5.74 -14.35 18.90
N MET A 412 -6.23 -13.32 18.20
CA MET A 412 -7.18 -13.48 17.11
C MET A 412 -6.64 -14.37 16.00
N SER A 413 -5.40 -14.14 15.57
CA SER A 413 -4.73 -14.93 14.53
C SER A 413 -4.60 -16.41 14.92
N LYS A 414 -4.28 -16.69 16.19
CA LYS A 414 -4.17 -18.07 16.71
C LYS A 414 -5.52 -18.80 16.75
N LEU A 415 -6.61 -18.08 16.99
CA LEU A 415 -7.95 -18.67 17.13
C LEU A 415 -8.72 -18.80 15.82
N MET A 416 -8.44 -17.93 14.83
CA MET A 416 -9.31 -17.75 13.66
C MET A 416 -8.57 -17.80 12.32
N ALA A 417 -7.29 -18.15 12.30
CA ALA A 417 -6.51 -18.32 11.07
C ALA A 417 -5.58 -19.53 11.17
N GLU A 418 -5.42 -20.26 10.06
CA GLU A 418 -4.57 -21.43 9.91
C GLU A 418 -3.28 -21.14 9.15
#